data_b1ec7ec91f9f24b4db6c724ac45d3b1b
#
_entry.id   b1ec7ec91f9f24b4db6c724ac45d3b1b
#
_cell.length_a   1.000
_cell.length_b   1.000
_cell.length_c   1.000
_cell.angle_alpha   90.00
_cell.angle_beta   90.00
_cell.angle_gamma   90.00
#
_symmetry.space_group_name_H-M   'P 1'
#
loop_
_entity.id
_entity.type
_entity.pdbx_description
1 polymer ?
#
loop_
_entity_poly.entity_id
_entity_poly.type
_entity_poly.pdbx_seq_one_letter_code
_entity_poly.pdbx_strand_id
1 'polypeptide(L)'
;MTKFKDLGLKDEVLRGITDQGFEEAFEIQEAVIPVLLSGRDVVGQAHTGSGKTAAFALSMLNDITPKKGIQGLIMAPTRELAMQISTEIKKMGKHTGIKIATVYGGQGMGIQLDALHRGVEIIVATPGRLIDHLKRGSIELGDVTHIVLDEADTMLDMGFVDDI
;
A
#
# COMPACT_ATOMS: atom_id res chain seq x y z
N MET A 1 1.04 0.55 25.65
CA MET A 1 1.20 0.47 24.20
C MET A 1 1.34 -0.99 23.81
N THR A 2 0.59 -1.40 22.79
CA THR A 2 0.58 -2.80 22.31
C THR A 2 1.82 -3.05 21.47
N LYS A 3 2.46 -4.19 21.63
CA LYS A 3 3.61 -4.55 20.80
C LYS A 3 3.12 -5.12 19.47
N PHE A 4 3.85 -4.86 18.36
CA PHE A 4 3.50 -5.40 17.04
C PHE A 4 3.36 -6.92 17.03
N LYS A 5 4.17 -7.64 17.81
CA LYS A 5 4.09 -9.11 17.93
C LYS A 5 2.75 -9.63 18.46
N ASP A 6 1.99 -8.78 19.15
CA ASP A 6 0.71 -9.13 19.77
C ASP A 6 -0.48 -8.80 18.84
N LEU A 7 -0.23 -8.24 17.64
CA LEU A 7 -1.24 -7.84 16.66
C LEU A 7 -1.61 -8.94 15.63
N GLY A 8 -1.02 -10.13 15.72
CA GLY A 8 -1.34 -11.24 14.81
C GLY A 8 -0.66 -11.19 13.45
N LEU A 9 0.41 -10.42 13.31
CA LEU A 9 1.21 -10.33 12.09
C LEU A 9 2.13 -11.55 11.91
N LYS A 10 2.38 -11.95 10.67
CA LYS A 10 3.33 -13.02 10.31
C LYS A 10 4.77 -12.65 10.66
N ASP A 11 5.59 -13.66 10.91
CA ASP A 11 7.00 -13.47 11.29
C ASP A 11 7.81 -12.66 10.27
N GLU A 12 7.56 -12.84 8.97
CA GLU A 12 8.24 -12.10 7.91
C GLU A 12 7.92 -10.60 7.98
N VAL A 13 6.67 -10.25 8.31
CA VAL A 13 6.23 -8.86 8.48
C VAL A 13 6.81 -8.27 9.75
N LEU A 14 6.77 -9.01 10.86
CA LEU A 14 7.38 -8.61 12.14
C LEU A 14 8.88 -8.34 12.00
N ARG A 15 9.60 -9.17 11.27
CA ARG A 15 11.03 -8.95 11.00
C ARG A 15 11.30 -7.64 10.26
N GLY A 16 10.46 -7.31 9.26
CA GLY A 16 10.57 -6.05 8.55
C GLY A 16 10.36 -4.82 9.43
N ILE A 17 9.46 -4.91 10.40
CA ILE A 17 9.21 -3.85 11.40
C ILE A 17 10.41 -3.73 12.36
N THR A 18 10.87 -4.87 12.87
CA THR A 18 12.00 -4.94 13.81
C THR A 18 13.29 -4.37 13.19
N ASP A 19 13.54 -4.64 11.92
CA ASP A 19 14.68 -4.07 11.18
C ASP A 19 14.68 -2.54 11.17
N GLN A 20 13.50 -1.91 11.33
CA GLN A 20 13.35 -0.46 11.39
C GLN A 20 13.36 0.09 12.84
N GLY A 21 13.53 -0.77 13.83
CA GLY A 21 13.59 -0.39 15.23
C GLY A 21 12.23 -0.11 15.88
N PHE A 22 11.12 -0.53 15.25
CA PHE A 22 9.79 -0.37 15.82
C PHE A 22 9.39 -1.61 16.63
N GLU A 23 9.05 -1.41 17.90
CA GLU A 23 8.59 -2.48 18.81
C GLU A 23 7.12 -2.30 19.19
N GLU A 24 6.70 -1.05 19.39
CA GLU A 24 5.37 -0.69 19.88
C GLU A 24 4.55 -0.01 18.80
N ALA A 25 3.27 -0.36 18.73
CA ALA A 25 2.32 0.20 17.78
C ALA A 25 1.80 1.56 18.27
N PHE A 26 1.65 2.50 17.33
CA PHE A 26 0.89 3.72 17.59
C PHE A 26 -0.60 3.41 17.73
N GLU A 27 -1.33 4.33 18.35
CA GLU A 27 -2.77 4.19 18.64
C GLU A 27 -3.59 3.80 17.39
N ILE A 28 -3.34 4.45 16.24
CA ILE A 28 -4.04 4.15 14.99
C ILE A 28 -3.70 2.74 14.48
N GLN A 29 -2.47 2.27 14.66
CA GLN A 29 -2.04 0.93 14.24
C GLN A 29 -2.67 -0.14 15.13
N GLU A 30 -2.67 0.08 16.43
CA GLU A 30 -3.31 -0.80 17.42
C GLU A 30 -4.82 -0.96 17.16
N ALA A 31 -5.48 0.13 16.77
CA ALA A 31 -6.91 0.14 16.48
C ALA A 31 -7.25 -0.50 15.12
N VAL A 32 -6.44 -0.24 14.08
CA VAL A 32 -6.77 -0.56 12.68
C VAL A 32 -6.29 -1.94 12.25
N ILE A 33 -5.06 -2.34 12.63
CA ILE A 33 -4.47 -3.61 12.15
C ILE A 33 -5.34 -4.82 12.47
N PRO A 34 -5.83 -5.04 13.71
CA PRO A 34 -6.67 -6.21 14.00
C PRO A 34 -7.99 -6.22 13.23
N VAL A 35 -8.56 -5.04 12.96
CA VAL A 35 -9.81 -4.91 12.20
C VAL A 35 -9.60 -5.31 10.75
N LEU A 36 -8.55 -4.81 10.10
CA LEU A 36 -8.19 -5.17 8.73
C LEU A 36 -7.85 -6.66 8.60
N LEU A 37 -7.08 -7.22 9.53
CA LEU A 37 -6.75 -8.66 9.55
C LEU A 37 -7.98 -9.55 9.75
N SER A 38 -9.07 -9.02 10.33
CA SER A 38 -10.36 -9.73 10.40
C SER A 38 -11.18 -9.66 9.10
N GLY A 39 -10.65 -9.03 8.04
CA GLY A 39 -11.31 -8.89 6.74
C GLY A 39 -12.38 -7.81 6.67
N ARG A 40 -12.37 -6.84 7.58
CA ARG A 40 -13.32 -5.72 7.60
C ARG A 40 -12.72 -4.46 7.01
N ASP A 41 -13.56 -3.63 6.38
CA ASP A 41 -13.19 -2.33 5.87
C ASP A 41 -13.05 -1.29 7.00
N VAL A 42 -12.16 -0.31 6.78
CA VAL A 42 -11.86 0.73 7.78
C VAL A 42 -11.79 2.09 7.11
N VAL A 43 -12.36 3.08 7.76
CA VAL A 43 -12.08 4.49 7.50
C VAL A 43 -11.28 5.03 8.69
N GLY A 44 -10.01 5.35 8.46
CA GLY A 44 -9.10 5.86 9.49
C GLY A 44 -8.85 7.35 9.32
N GLN A 45 -9.16 8.14 10.33
CA GLN A 45 -8.82 9.56 10.38
C GLN A 45 -7.79 9.82 11.48
N ALA A 46 -6.62 10.30 11.06
CA ALA A 46 -5.56 10.67 11.98
C ALA A 46 -4.63 11.70 11.32
N HIS A 47 -3.93 12.49 12.12
CA HIS A 47 -2.99 13.50 11.64
C HIS A 47 -1.77 12.87 10.93
N THR A 48 -1.05 13.67 10.16
CA THR A 48 0.21 13.28 9.51
C THR A 48 1.24 12.84 10.57
N GLY A 49 1.97 11.76 10.29
CA GLY A 49 2.96 11.21 11.22
C GLY A 49 2.39 10.30 12.31
N SER A 50 1.09 10.02 12.32
CA SER A 50 0.45 9.09 13.27
C SER A 50 0.68 7.61 12.98
N GLY A 51 1.34 7.27 11.86
CA GLY A 51 1.61 5.88 11.49
C GLY A 51 0.52 5.21 10.65
N LYS A 52 -0.37 5.97 10.00
CA LYS A 52 -1.41 5.42 9.10
C LYS A 52 -0.86 4.51 8.01
N THR A 53 0.24 4.92 7.38
CA THR A 53 0.87 4.13 6.30
C THR A 53 1.22 2.72 6.77
N ALA A 54 1.85 2.60 7.93
CA ALA A 54 2.16 1.29 8.48
C ALA A 54 0.91 0.50 8.86
N ALA A 55 -0.15 1.14 9.33
CA ALA A 55 -1.40 0.47 9.69
C ALA A 55 -1.99 -0.34 8.52
N PHE A 56 -2.18 0.28 7.35
CA PHE A 56 -2.71 -0.44 6.20
C PHE A 56 -1.63 -1.31 5.51
N ALA A 57 -0.40 -0.85 5.45
CA ALA A 57 0.67 -1.56 4.76
C ALA A 57 0.98 -2.92 5.41
N LEU A 58 1.07 -2.96 6.75
CA LEU A 58 1.34 -4.19 7.49
C LEU A 58 0.23 -5.22 7.32
N SER A 59 -1.03 -4.76 7.30
CA SER A 59 -2.17 -5.65 7.05
C SER A 59 -2.13 -6.21 5.63
N MET A 60 -1.86 -5.38 4.62
CA MET A 60 -1.73 -5.84 3.23
C MET A 60 -0.57 -6.83 3.07
N LEU A 61 0.62 -6.51 3.61
CA LEU A 61 1.79 -7.39 3.56
C LEU A 61 1.55 -8.73 4.26
N ASN A 62 0.69 -8.73 5.27
CA ASN A 62 0.31 -9.95 5.99
C ASN A 62 -0.59 -10.87 5.16
N ASP A 63 -1.50 -10.31 4.38
CA ASP A 63 -2.54 -11.07 3.68
C ASP A 63 -2.16 -11.44 2.25
N ILE A 64 -1.37 -10.57 1.57
CA ILE A 64 -0.98 -10.78 0.18
C ILE A 64 0.00 -11.94 0.04
N THR A 65 -0.21 -12.75 -1.00
CA THR A 65 0.63 -13.90 -1.32
C THR A 65 1.61 -13.56 -2.44
N PRO A 66 2.93 -13.76 -2.25
CA PRO A 66 3.92 -13.53 -3.32
C PRO A 66 3.67 -14.36 -4.57
N LYS A 67 4.02 -13.82 -5.74
CA LYS A 67 3.94 -14.49 -7.06
C LYS A 67 2.53 -14.86 -7.54
N LYS A 68 1.50 -14.21 -7.01
CA LYS A 68 0.09 -14.42 -7.42
C LYS A 68 -0.54 -13.22 -8.13
N GLY A 69 0.28 -12.36 -8.74
CA GLY A 69 -0.21 -11.15 -9.43
C GLY A 69 -0.60 -10.02 -8.49
N ILE A 70 -1.20 -8.99 -9.07
CA ILE A 70 -1.55 -7.76 -8.36
C ILE A 70 -2.75 -8.01 -7.46
N GLN A 71 -2.54 -7.93 -6.14
CA GLN A 71 -3.56 -8.16 -5.12
C GLN A 71 -3.84 -6.90 -4.30
N GLY A 72 -2.91 -5.95 -4.27
CA GLY A 72 -3.02 -4.70 -3.53
C GLY A 72 -2.93 -3.48 -4.43
N LEU A 73 -3.81 -2.52 -4.23
CA LEU A 73 -3.80 -1.21 -4.87
C LEU A 73 -3.87 -0.12 -3.82
N ILE A 74 -2.91 0.80 -3.86
CA ILE A 74 -2.88 1.98 -3.01
C ILE A 74 -2.91 3.21 -3.91
N MET A 75 -3.88 4.08 -3.69
CA MET A 75 -4.00 5.33 -4.42
C MET A 75 -3.58 6.50 -3.53
N ALA A 76 -2.80 7.40 -4.09
CA ALA A 76 -2.33 8.62 -3.45
C ALA A 76 -2.53 9.82 -4.39
N PRO A 77 -2.81 11.03 -3.86
CA PRO A 77 -3.11 12.20 -4.69
C PRO A 77 -1.90 12.75 -5.44
N THR A 78 -0.69 12.52 -4.92
CA THR A 78 0.54 13.08 -5.48
C THR A 78 1.61 12.02 -5.72
N ARG A 79 2.48 12.31 -6.67
CA ARG A 79 3.67 11.53 -6.97
C ARG A 79 4.58 11.34 -5.75
N GLU A 80 4.79 12.42 -5.00
CA GLU A 80 5.64 12.45 -3.82
C GLU A 80 5.12 11.50 -2.74
N LEU A 81 3.82 11.54 -2.46
CA LEU A 81 3.19 10.64 -1.48
C LEU A 81 3.23 9.18 -1.96
N ALA A 82 2.96 8.92 -3.24
CA ALA A 82 3.05 7.56 -3.80
C ALA A 82 4.46 6.98 -3.65
N MET A 83 5.50 7.76 -3.92
CA MET A 83 6.90 7.34 -3.73
C MET A 83 7.23 7.09 -2.25
N GLN A 84 6.77 7.96 -1.35
CA GLN A 84 6.97 7.79 0.09
C GLN A 84 6.33 6.49 0.59
N ILE A 85 5.04 6.28 0.27
CA ILE A 85 4.32 5.06 0.65
C ILE A 85 5.05 3.82 0.11
N SER A 86 5.43 3.82 -1.16
CA SER A 86 6.14 2.70 -1.79
C SER A 86 7.45 2.39 -1.07
N THR A 87 8.21 3.41 -0.69
CA THR A 87 9.48 3.26 0.03
C THR A 87 9.25 2.65 1.42
N GLU A 88 8.26 3.13 2.15
CA GLU A 88 7.92 2.61 3.47
C GLU A 88 7.46 1.14 3.41
N ILE A 89 6.58 0.80 2.47
CA ILE A 89 6.10 -0.58 2.29
C ILE A 89 7.25 -1.53 1.92
N LYS A 90 8.16 -1.11 1.03
CA LYS A 90 9.34 -1.92 0.66
C LYS A 90 10.23 -2.23 1.86
N LYS A 91 10.40 -1.28 2.78
CA LYS A 91 11.18 -1.50 4.01
C LYS A 91 10.47 -2.49 4.93
N MET A 92 9.17 -2.30 5.19
CA MET A 92 8.38 -3.20 6.03
C MET A 92 8.23 -4.59 5.43
N GLY A 93 8.09 -4.69 4.11
CA GLY A 93 7.90 -5.94 3.37
C GLY A 93 9.20 -6.66 2.96
N LYS A 94 10.35 -6.21 3.42
CA LYS A 94 11.69 -6.70 3.00
C LYS A 94 11.84 -8.23 3.05
N HIS A 95 11.20 -8.88 4.00
CA HIS A 95 11.30 -10.33 4.23
C HIS A 95 10.10 -11.14 3.70
N THR A 96 9.11 -10.48 3.08
CA THR A 96 7.87 -11.13 2.62
C THR A 96 7.95 -11.70 1.21
N GLY A 97 8.92 -11.27 0.42
CA GLY A 97 8.99 -11.60 -1.02
C GLY A 97 7.99 -10.84 -1.89
N ILE A 98 7.17 -9.96 -1.32
CA ILE A 98 6.20 -9.12 -2.03
C ILE A 98 6.92 -7.99 -2.77
N LYS A 99 6.59 -7.81 -4.04
CA LYS A 99 7.14 -6.76 -4.90
C LYS A 99 6.13 -5.65 -5.09
N ILE A 100 6.63 -4.41 -5.13
CA ILE A 100 5.83 -3.20 -5.22
C ILE A 100 6.26 -2.38 -6.42
N ALA A 101 5.32 -1.99 -7.27
CA ALA A 101 5.53 -0.98 -8.31
C ALA A 101 4.88 0.35 -7.92
N THR A 102 5.55 1.45 -8.29
CA THR A 102 5.03 2.80 -8.12
C THR A 102 4.68 3.37 -9.50
N VAL A 103 3.44 3.83 -9.66
CA VAL A 103 2.86 4.23 -10.95
C VAL A 103 2.35 5.66 -10.84
N TYR A 104 3.07 6.61 -11.44
CA TYR A 104 2.75 8.05 -11.36
C TYR A 104 3.14 8.80 -12.63
N GLY A 105 2.52 9.95 -12.85
CA GLY A 105 2.80 10.83 -13.98
C GLY A 105 4.18 11.50 -13.88
N GLY A 106 4.76 11.85 -15.05
CA GLY A 106 6.06 12.50 -15.13
C GLY A 106 7.26 11.54 -15.18
N GLN A 107 7.08 10.25 -14.94
CA GLN A 107 8.07 9.21 -15.21
C GLN A 107 7.79 8.56 -16.57
N GLY A 108 8.85 8.13 -17.26
CA GLY A 108 8.70 7.41 -18.52
C GLY A 108 7.88 6.13 -18.38
N MET A 109 6.92 5.93 -19.28
CA MET A 109 6.03 4.77 -19.30
C MET A 109 6.81 3.45 -19.33
N GLY A 110 7.89 3.37 -20.10
CA GLY A 110 8.74 2.17 -20.24
C GLY A 110 9.29 1.67 -18.91
N ILE A 111 9.72 2.55 -18.03
CA ILE A 111 10.24 2.18 -16.70
C ILE A 111 9.16 1.47 -15.88
N GLN A 112 7.93 1.98 -15.94
CA GLN A 112 6.80 1.39 -15.23
C GLN A 112 6.39 0.05 -15.84
N LEU A 113 6.36 -0.05 -17.17
CA LEU A 113 6.08 -1.31 -17.87
C LEU A 113 7.12 -2.39 -17.53
N ASP A 114 8.40 -2.05 -17.48
CA ASP A 114 9.46 -2.99 -17.09
C ASP A 114 9.28 -3.50 -15.66
N ALA A 115 8.88 -2.63 -14.73
CA ALA A 115 8.59 -3.03 -13.36
C ALA A 115 7.39 -3.98 -13.29
N LEU A 116 6.32 -3.69 -14.02
CA LEU A 116 5.11 -4.51 -14.09
C LEU A 116 5.38 -5.89 -14.71
N HIS A 117 6.16 -5.94 -15.80
CA HIS A 117 6.53 -7.20 -16.47
C HIS A 117 7.35 -8.15 -15.58
N ARG A 118 8.09 -7.63 -14.60
CA ARG A 118 8.81 -8.46 -13.61
C ARG A 118 7.88 -9.12 -12.58
N GLY A 119 6.61 -8.79 -12.61
CA GLY A 119 5.60 -9.24 -11.66
C GLY A 119 5.67 -8.46 -10.35
N VAL A 120 4.53 -7.94 -9.92
CA VAL A 120 4.36 -7.21 -8.67
C VAL A 120 3.04 -7.62 -8.01
N GLU A 121 2.99 -7.52 -6.70
CA GLU A 121 1.79 -7.85 -5.93
C GLU A 121 1.06 -6.62 -5.42
N ILE A 122 1.76 -5.50 -5.26
CA ILE A 122 1.18 -4.22 -4.82
C ILE A 122 1.52 -3.13 -5.82
N ILE A 123 0.54 -2.33 -6.17
CA ILE A 123 0.71 -1.09 -6.92
C ILE A 123 0.40 0.09 -6.01
N VAL A 124 1.30 1.06 -5.99
CA VAL A 124 1.07 2.39 -5.40
C VAL A 124 0.98 3.39 -6.54
N ALA A 125 -0.15 4.04 -6.71
CA ALA A 125 -0.45 4.83 -7.90
C ALA A 125 -1.03 6.21 -7.61
N THR A 126 -0.77 7.14 -8.53
CA THR A 126 -1.61 8.33 -8.70
C THR A 126 -2.73 8.05 -9.70
N PRO A 127 -3.94 8.62 -9.56
CA PRO A 127 -5.12 8.24 -10.34
C PRO A 127 -4.92 8.33 -11.86
N GLY A 128 -4.43 9.42 -12.39
CA GLY A 128 -4.31 9.64 -13.84
C GLY A 128 -3.42 8.61 -14.53
N ARG A 129 -2.24 8.30 -13.97
CA ARG A 129 -1.32 7.32 -14.55
C ARG A 129 -1.84 5.88 -14.39
N LEU A 130 -2.55 5.59 -13.31
CA LEU A 130 -3.22 4.30 -13.15
C LEU A 130 -4.23 4.07 -14.28
N ILE A 131 -5.05 5.06 -14.58
CA ILE A 131 -6.03 5.00 -15.68
C ILE A 131 -5.33 4.77 -17.03
N ASP A 132 -4.21 5.44 -17.30
CA ASP A 132 -3.42 5.21 -18.52
C ASP A 132 -2.98 3.75 -18.65
N HIS A 133 -2.51 3.14 -17.57
CA HIS A 133 -2.12 1.73 -17.56
C HIS A 133 -3.31 0.79 -17.74
N LEU A 134 -4.46 1.10 -17.13
CA LEU A 134 -5.69 0.31 -17.29
C LEU A 134 -6.18 0.36 -18.75
N LYS A 135 -6.20 1.54 -19.36
CA LYS A 135 -6.59 1.71 -20.76
C LYS A 135 -5.66 0.98 -21.75
N ARG A 136 -4.39 0.85 -21.39
CA ARG A 136 -3.38 0.12 -22.18
C ARG A 136 -3.42 -1.39 -21.95
N GLY A 137 -4.14 -1.86 -20.92
CA GLY A 137 -4.13 -3.26 -20.51
C GLY A 137 -2.82 -3.72 -19.86
N SER A 138 -1.95 -2.78 -19.44
CA SER A 138 -0.68 -3.09 -18.76
C SER A 138 -0.84 -3.35 -17.27
N ILE A 139 -1.98 -2.98 -16.69
CA ILE A 139 -2.42 -3.32 -15.35
C ILE A 139 -3.82 -3.91 -15.45
N GLU A 140 -4.02 -5.05 -14.82
CA GLU A 140 -5.32 -5.68 -14.64
C GLU A 140 -5.63 -5.79 -13.14
N LEU A 141 -6.83 -5.39 -12.73
CA LEU A 141 -7.23 -5.33 -11.32
C LEU A 141 -8.15 -6.49 -10.89
N GLY A 142 -8.32 -7.50 -11.74
CA GLY A 142 -9.24 -8.62 -11.50
C GLY A 142 -8.96 -9.41 -10.22
N ASP A 143 -7.70 -9.50 -9.81
CA ASP A 143 -7.26 -10.24 -8.62
C ASP A 143 -7.02 -9.35 -7.40
N VAL A 144 -7.33 -8.05 -7.48
CA VAL A 144 -7.16 -7.11 -6.37
C VAL A 144 -8.17 -7.41 -5.27
N THR A 145 -7.65 -7.66 -4.08
CA THR A 145 -8.42 -7.94 -2.86
C THR A 145 -8.33 -6.82 -1.82
N HIS A 146 -7.31 -5.95 -1.94
CA HIS A 146 -7.04 -4.87 -1.00
C HIS A 146 -6.91 -3.55 -1.74
N ILE A 147 -7.74 -2.58 -1.39
CA ILE A 147 -7.68 -1.22 -1.93
C ILE A 147 -7.52 -0.23 -0.78
N VAL A 148 -6.60 0.71 -0.94
CA VAL A 148 -6.39 1.82 0.00
C VAL A 148 -6.47 3.14 -0.75
N LEU A 149 -7.21 4.08 -0.20
CA LEU A 149 -7.24 5.47 -0.63
C LEU A 149 -6.58 6.30 0.46
N ASP A 150 -5.31 6.66 0.27
CA ASP A 150 -4.60 7.52 1.23
C ASP A 150 -4.82 9.00 0.86
N GLU A 151 -5.07 9.82 1.87
CA GLU A 151 -5.49 11.22 1.69
C GLU A 151 -6.70 11.34 0.74
N ALA A 152 -7.74 10.54 0.99
CA ALA A 152 -8.94 10.51 0.15
C ALA A 152 -9.63 11.86 0.03
N ASP A 153 -9.64 12.67 1.08
CA ASP A 153 -10.13 14.05 1.09
C ASP A 153 -9.35 14.94 0.09
N THR A 154 -8.04 14.85 0.06
CA THR A 154 -7.20 15.57 -0.91
C THR A 154 -7.51 15.12 -2.35
N MET A 155 -7.70 13.83 -2.61
CA MET A 155 -8.09 13.35 -3.93
C MET A 155 -9.46 13.87 -4.37
N LEU A 156 -10.41 13.97 -3.46
CA LEU A 156 -11.71 14.59 -3.73
C LEU A 156 -11.58 16.07 -4.07
N ASP A 157 -10.82 16.83 -3.30
CA ASP A 157 -10.56 18.26 -3.52
C ASP A 157 -9.84 18.53 -4.86
N MET A 158 -9.00 17.60 -5.31
CA MET A 158 -8.32 17.66 -6.60
C MET A 158 -9.20 17.23 -7.79
N GLY A 159 -10.44 16.79 -7.56
CA GLY A 159 -11.39 16.41 -8.59
C GLY A 159 -11.22 15.00 -9.13
N PHE A 160 -10.57 14.10 -8.40
CA PHE A 160 -10.37 12.69 -8.82
C PHE A 160 -11.56 11.76 -8.52
N VAL A 161 -12.74 12.29 -8.17
CA VAL A 161 -13.92 11.47 -7.81
C VAL A 161 -14.27 10.48 -8.91
N ASP A 162 -14.38 10.99 -10.15
CA ASP A 162 -14.75 10.14 -11.30
C ASP A 162 -13.65 9.14 -11.68
N ASP A 163 -12.39 9.48 -11.41
CA ASP A 163 -11.26 8.62 -11.70
C ASP A 163 -11.16 7.45 -10.70
N ILE A 164 -11.57 7.66 -9.46
CA ILE A 164 -11.56 6.67 -8.39
C ILE A 164 -12.70 5.68 -8.58
#